data_ad21301c0140de3b12b97463cede63db
#
_entry.id   ad21301c0140de3b12b97463cede63db
#
_cell.length_a   1.000
_cell.length_b   1.000
_cell.length_c   1.000
_cell.angle_alpha   90.00
_cell.angle_beta   90.00
_cell.angle_gamma   90.00
#
_symmetry.space_group_name_H-M   'P 1'
#
loop_
_entity.id
_entity.type
_entity.pdbx_description
1 polymer ?
#
loop_
_entity_poly.entity_id
_entity_poly.type
_entity_poly.pdbx_seq_one_letter_code
_entity_poly.pdbx_strand_id
1 'polypeptide(L)'
;MQLSYNEARLAGMFGMKIIDPIAIKEILENGVDMQVIITDMKYPEKITTVKRKPDDQNGHPLKIVTGKKNCAILRIESNSMANLLESLENEKRYSEYIIL
;
A
#
# COMPACT_ATOMS: atom_id res chain seq x y z
N MET A 1 12.53 -7.81 -9.27
CA MET A 1 11.34 -8.13 -8.46
C MET A 1 10.11 -7.53 -9.12
N GLN A 2 9.02 -8.23 -9.11
CA GLN A 2 7.76 -7.74 -9.64
C GLN A 2 6.74 -7.61 -8.51
N LEU A 3 6.02 -6.49 -8.52
CA LEU A 3 4.96 -6.20 -7.57
C LEU A 3 3.67 -5.88 -8.32
N SER A 4 2.55 -6.26 -7.74
CA SER A 4 1.25 -5.74 -8.19
C SER A 4 1.04 -4.33 -7.64
N TYR A 5 0.11 -3.58 -8.23
CA TYR A 5 -0.25 -2.26 -7.70
C TYR A 5 -0.80 -2.35 -6.27
N ASN A 6 -1.56 -3.40 -5.96
CA ASN A 6 -2.07 -3.60 -4.61
C ASN A 6 -0.97 -3.88 -3.59
N GLU A 7 0.03 -4.67 -3.97
CA GLU A 7 1.19 -4.92 -3.11
C GLU A 7 1.97 -3.64 -2.83
N ALA A 8 2.21 -2.82 -3.86
CA ALA A 8 2.90 -1.54 -3.71
C ALA A 8 2.09 -0.55 -2.85
N ARG A 9 0.77 -0.53 -3.01
CA ARG A 9 -0.14 0.29 -2.21
C ARG A 9 -0.07 -0.09 -0.73
N LEU A 10 -0.18 -1.38 -0.43
CA LEU A 10 -0.12 -1.87 0.94
C LEU A 10 1.24 -1.56 1.57
N ALA A 11 2.34 -1.74 0.85
CA ALA A 11 3.66 -1.38 1.34
C ALA A 11 3.75 0.09 1.70
N GLY A 12 3.17 0.98 0.89
CA GLY A 12 3.11 2.41 1.16
C GLY A 12 2.30 2.75 2.42
N MET A 13 1.19 2.06 2.62
CA MET A 13 0.36 2.25 3.81
C MET A 13 1.07 1.82 5.10
N PHE A 14 1.95 0.83 5.02
CA PHE A 14 2.71 0.35 6.18
C PHE A 14 4.10 0.98 6.31
N GLY A 15 4.35 2.09 5.63
CA GLY A 15 5.54 2.90 5.85
C GLY A 15 6.64 2.76 4.80
N MET A 16 6.54 1.82 3.87
CA MET A 16 7.50 1.69 2.78
C MET A 16 6.92 2.30 1.50
N LYS A 17 7.13 3.60 1.30
CA LYS A 17 6.62 4.30 0.12
C LYS A 17 7.49 4.02 -1.09
N ILE A 18 7.05 3.11 -1.92
CA ILE A 18 7.67 2.82 -3.22
C ILE A 18 7.11 3.79 -4.27
N ILE A 19 5.79 3.92 -4.29
CA ILE A 19 5.04 4.86 -5.12
C ILE A 19 3.99 5.52 -4.22
N ASP A 20 3.66 6.76 -4.49
CA ASP A 20 2.59 7.44 -3.75
C ASP A 20 1.27 6.66 -3.91
N PRO A 21 0.61 6.27 -2.81
CA PRO A 21 -0.67 5.55 -2.88
C PRO A 21 -1.75 6.28 -3.67
N ILE A 22 -1.74 7.60 -3.70
CA ILE A 22 -2.69 8.40 -4.51
C ILE A 22 -2.46 8.16 -5.99
N ALA A 23 -1.21 8.10 -6.43
CA ALA A 23 -0.88 7.81 -7.82
C ALA A 23 -1.34 6.40 -8.22
N ILE A 24 -1.16 5.43 -7.35
CA ILE A 24 -1.63 4.06 -7.59
C ILE A 24 -3.15 4.02 -7.73
N LYS A 25 -3.86 4.72 -6.85
CA LYS A 25 -5.31 4.82 -6.91
C LYS A 25 -5.80 5.39 -8.24
N GLU A 26 -5.17 6.47 -8.71
CA GLU A 26 -5.49 7.07 -10.01
C GLU A 26 -5.28 6.11 -11.17
N ILE A 27 -4.19 5.36 -11.17
CA ILE A 27 -3.90 4.37 -12.20
C ILE A 27 -4.97 3.27 -12.21
N LEU A 28 -5.36 2.77 -11.06
CA LEU A 28 -6.34 1.70 -10.94
C LEU A 28 -7.75 2.15 -11.32
N GLU A 29 -8.16 3.34 -10.88
CA GLU A 29 -9.50 3.87 -11.15
C GLU A 29 -9.71 4.23 -12.61
N ASN A 30 -8.69 4.73 -13.28
CA ASN A 30 -8.76 5.13 -14.69
C ASN A 30 -8.52 3.98 -15.67
N GLY A 31 -8.29 2.78 -15.17
CA GLY A 31 -8.13 1.60 -16.01
C GLY A 31 -6.91 1.64 -16.93
N VAL A 32 -5.91 2.42 -16.60
CA VAL A 32 -4.69 2.56 -17.39
C VAL A 32 -3.85 1.29 -17.27
N ASP A 33 -3.46 0.72 -18.40
CA ASP A 33 -2.53 -0.39 -18.45
C ASP A 33 -1.11 0.15 -18.58
N MET A 34 -0.47 0.36 -17.45
CA MET A 34 0.85 0.98 -17.38
C MET A 34 1.76 0.15 -16.45
N GLN A 35 3.01 0.09 -16.80
CA GLN A 35 4.04 -0.44 -15.92
C GLN A 35 4.84 0.71 -15.32
N VAL A 36 5.20 0.56 -14.05
CA VAL A 36 6.11 1.49 -13.39
C VAL A 36 7.40 0.75 -13.07
N ILE A 37 8.51 1.29 -13.54
CA ILE A 37 9.83 0.70 -13.31
C ILE A 37 10.57 1.57 -12.31
N ILE A 38 11.00 0.96 -11.22
CA ILE A 38 11.76 1.62 -10.17
C ILE A 38 13.17 1.07 -10.19
N THR A 39 14.14 1.95 -10.23
CA THR A 39 15.56 1.59 -10.27
C THR A 39 16.34 2.40 -9.26
N ASP A 40 17.48 1.88 -8.86
CA ASP A 40 18.41 2.57 -7.98
C ASP A 40 19.39 3.39 -8.84
N MET A 41 19.59 4.66 -8.50
CA MET A 41 20.54 5.52 -9.21
C MET A 41 21.97 5.01 -9.13
N LYS A 42 22.34 4.36 -8.03
CA LYS A 42 23.67 3.80 -7.81
C LYS A 42 23.85 2.44 -8.48
N TYR A 43 22.76 1.66 -8.52
CA TYR A 43 22.75 0.31 -9.09
C TYR A 43 21.60 0.18 -10.09
N PRO A 44 21.74 0.77 -11.29
CA PRO A 44 20.60 0.82 -12.25
C PRO A 44 20.15 -0.56 -12.76
N GLU A 45 20.95 -1.60 -12.56
CA GLU A 45 20.57 -2.98 -12.89
C GLU A 45 19.57 -3.58 -11.90
N LYS A 46 19.42 -2.99 -10.72
CA LYS A 46 18.43 -3.41 -9.74
C LYS A 46 17.10 -2.77 -10.09
N ILE A 47 16.20 -3.55 -10.64
CA ILE A 47 14.91 -3.07 -11.14
C ILE A 47 13.76 -3.74 -10.37
N THR A 48 12.80 -2.93 -9.98
CA THR A 48 11.49 -3.40 -9.50
C THR A 48 10.43 -2.90 -10.46
N THR A 49 9.62 -3.82 -10.96
CA THR A 49 8.52 -3.51 -11.88
C THR A 49 7.20 -3.61 -11.14
N VAL A 50 6.37 -2.57 -11.24
CA VAL A 50 5.02 -2.54 -10.67
C VAL A 50 4.02 -2.57 -11.81
N LYS A 51 3.15 -3.56 -11.82
CA LYS A 51 2.13 -3.75 -12.86
C LYS A 51 0.90 -4.47 -12.32
N ARG A 52 -0.18 -4.52 -13.11
CA ARG A 52 -1.44 -5.13 -12.64
C ARG A 52 -1.31 -6.61 -12.33
N LYS A 53 -0.68 -7.36 -13.22
CA LYS A 53 -0.49 -8.82 -13.08
C LYS A 53 0.98 -9.14 -13.21
N PRO A 54 1.69 -9.32 -12.11
CA PRO A 54 3.06 -9.78 -12.15
C PRO A 54 3.15 -11.16 -12.82
N ASP A 55 4.16 -11.33 -13.66
CA ASP A 55 4.42 -12.61 -14.35
C ASP A 55 5.22 -13.58 -13.50
N ASP A 56 5.76 -13.11 -12.38
CA ASP A 56 6.66 -13.87 -11.54
C ASP A 56 5.87 -14.84 -10.66
N GLN A 57 5.53 -15.99 -11.22
CA GLN A 57 4.85 -17.07 -10.50
C GLN A 57 5.82 -17.88 -9.63
N ASN A 58 7.11 -17.77 -9.89
CA ASN A 58 8.17 -18.48 -9.16
C ASN A 58 8.91 -17.57 -8.18
N GLY A 59 8.40 -16.36 -7.95
CA GLY A 59 8.97 -15.41 -7.02
C GLY A 59 8.88 -15.86 -5.57
N HIS A 60 9.67 -15.24 -4.72
CA HIS A 60 9.59 -15.51 -3.29
C HIS A 60 8.20 -15.15 -2.76
N PRO A 61 7.60 -16.00 -1.91
CA PRO A 61 6.32 -15.70 -1.30
C PRO A 61 6.38 -14.46 -0.40
N LEU A 62 7.56 -14.14 0.10
CA LEU A 62 7.81 -12.97 0.94
C LEU A 62 8.60 -11.94 0.14
N LYS A 63 7.92 -10.91 -0.33
CA LYS A 63 8.51 -9.86 -1.18
C LYS A 63 8.99 -8.66 -0.38
N ILE A 64 8.20 -8.23 0.61
CA ILE A 64 8.44 -7.03 1.39
C ILE A 64 8.15 -7.32 2.85
N VAL A 65 9.03 -6.82 3.72
CA VAL A 65 8.78 -6.79 5.17
C VAL A 65 8.86 -5.35 5.62
N THR A 66 7.78 -4.84 6.18
CA THR A 66 7.71 -3.50 6.72
C THR A 66 6.72 -3.45 7.87
N GLY A 67 6.72 -2.36 8.62
CA GLY A 67 5.81 -2.23 9.74
C GLY A 67 5.75 -0.81 10.28
N LYS A 68 4.74 -0.55 11.07
CA LYS A 68 4.59 0.68 11.85
C LYS A 68 4.58 0.35 13.32
N LYS A 69 5.23 1.20 14.12
CA LYS A 69 5.21 1.08 15.58
C LYS A 69 4.02 1.84 16.16
N ASN A 70 3.63 1.48 17.37
CA ASN A 70 2.59 2.17 18.13
C ASN A 70 1.23 2.18 17.43
N CYS A 71 0.89 1.06 16.82
CA CYS A 71 -0.37 0.86 16.12
C CYS A 71 -1.26 -0.12 16.88
N ALA A 72 -2.56 0.01 16.67
CA ALA A 72 -3.55 -0.93 17.16
C ALA A 72 -4.46 -1.36 16.02
N ILE A 73 -4.94 -2.58 16.10
CA ILE A 73 -5.93 -3.10 15.17
C ILE A 73 -7.28 -3.09 15.85
N LEU A 74 -8.24 -2.41 15.23
CA LEU A 74 -9.64 -2.41 15.69
C LEU A 74 -10.48 -3.17 14.67
N ARG A 75 -11.24 -4.12 15.17
CA ARG A 75 -12.23 -4.83 14.38
C ARG A 75 -13.60 -4.37 14.78
N ILE A 76 -14.30 -3.70 13.88
CA ILE A 76 -15.61 -3.12 14.13
C ILE A 76 -16.59 -3.48 13.03
N GLU A 77 -17.87 -3.43 13.37
CA GLU A 77 -18.91 -3.52 12.34
C GLU A 77 -18.98 -2.22 11.55
N SER A 78 -19.28 -2.32 10.26
CA SER A 78 -19.27 -1.17 9.36
C SER A 78 -20.23 -0.06 9.76
N ASN A 79 -21.36 -0.40 10.40
CA ASN A 79 -22.33 0.56 10.88
C ASN A 79 -21.85 1.36 12.12
N SER A 80 -20.79 0.90 12.78
CA SER A 80 -20.21 1.58 13.94
C SER A 80 -19.00 2.44 13.58
N MET A 81 -18.54 2.40 12.34
CA MET A 81 -17.32 3.09 11.88
C MET A 81 -17.43 4.60 12.06
N ALA A 82 -18.55 5.20 11.69
CA ALA A 82 -18.74 6.64 11.77
C ALA A 82 -18.69 7.13 13.23
N ASN A 83 -19.30 6.40 14.15
CA ASN A 83 -19.28 6.74 15.57
C ASN A 83 -17.87 6.64 16.17
N LEU A 84 -17.11 5.63 15.76
CA LEU A 84 -15.72 5.48 16.20
C LEU A 84 -14.86 6.65 15.71
N LEU A 85 -14.97 7.01 14.45
CA LEU A 85 -14.20 8.11 13.87
C LEU A 85 -14.52 9.44 14.53
N GLU A 86 -15.80 9.72 14.80
CA GLU A 86 -16.22 10.90 15.51
C GLU A 86 -15.67 10.95 16.94
N SER A 87 -15.69 9.85 17.65
CA SER A 87 -15.12 9.76 19.00
C SER A 87 -13.62 10.03 19.01
N LEU A 88 -12.88 9.52 18.02
CA LEU A 88 -11.45 9.75 17.90
C LEU A 88 -11.14 11.22 17.59
N GLU A 89 -11.92 11.87 16.75
CA GLU A 89 -11.77 13.30 16.47
C GLU A 89 -12.03 14.16 17.70
N ASN A 90 -13.07 13.85 18.47
CA ASN A 90 -13.42 14.57 19.69
C ASN A 90 -12.31 14.50 20.76
N GLU A 91 -11.57 13.41 20.78
CA GLU A 91 -10.41 13.25 21.65
C GLU A 91 -9.11 13.81 21.01
N LYS A 92 -9.20 14.45 19.87
CA LYS A 92 -8.06 14.94 19.07
C LYS A 92 -7.06 13.84 18.71
N ARG A 93 -7.58 12.66 18.50
CA ARG A 93 -6.80 11.51 18.01
C ARG A 93 -7.20 11.23 16.57
N TYR A 94 -6.22 10.95 15.74
CA TYR A 94 -6.42 10.66 14.33
C TYR A 94 -6.11 9.21 14.06
N SER A 95 -6.94 8.57 13.25
CA SER A 95 -6.70 7.20 12.82
C SER A 95 -6.13 7.20 11.40
N GLU A 96 -5.05 6.48 11.20
CA GLU A 96 -4.73 5.94 9.89
C GLU A 96 -5.33 4.55 9.84
N TYR A 97 -6.24 4.29 8.92
CA TYR A 97 -6.87 2.99 8.85
C TYR A 97 -6.70 2.36 7.47
N ILE A 98 -6.52 1.06 7.50
CA ILE A 98 -6.43 0.22 6.32
C ILE A 98 -7.63 -0.71 6.37
N ILE A 99 -8.42 -0.72 5.31
CA ILE A 99 -9.53 -1.65 5.17
C ILE A 99 -9.00 -2.89 4.46
N LEU A 100 -9.03 -3.98 5.17
CA LEU A 100 -8.57 -5.27 4.66
C LEU A 100 -9.74 -6.13 4.18
#